data_2f9a0739a935eb2be4a1f0b6cbe5eb87
#
_entry.id   2f9a0739a935eb2be4a1f0b6cbe5eb87
#
_cell.length_a   1.000
_cell.length_b   1.000
_cell.length_c   1.000
_cell.angle_alpha   90.00
_cell.angle_beta   90.00
_cell.angle_gamma   90.00
#
_symmetry.space_group_name_H-M   'P 1'
#
loop_
_entity.id
_entity.type
_entity.pdbx_description
1 polymer ?
#
loop_
_entity_poly.entity_id
_entity_poly.type
_entity_poly.pdbx_seq_one_letter_code
_entity_poly.pdbx_strand_id
1 'polypeptide(L)'
;MKQFEEAAQAAVDSIPDEFRPYLENTVFIIEEGSPEGLMGLYEGATALADLGMPERITLYKRAHEEASDTVDELVAEVRRTILHEVGHHFGMDEDELPY
;
A
#
# COMPACT_ATOMS: atom_id res chain seq x y z
N MET A 1 -5.23 15.74 4.87
CA MET A 1 -3.99 14.96 4.69
C MET A 1 -3.56 14.23 5.96
N LYS A 2 -3.59 14.93 7.09
CA LYS A 2 -3.21 14.33 8.37
C LYS A 2 -4.03 13.09 8.71
N GLN A 3 -5.35 13.13 8.50
CA GLN A 3 -6.22 11.99 8.78
C GLN A 3 -5.85 10.79 7.91
N PHE A 4 -5.55 11.02 6.64
CA PHE A 4 -5.15 9.94 5.75
C PHE A 4 -3.77 9.36 6.16
N GLU A 5 -2.83 10.21 6.54
CA GLU A 5 -1.53 9.75 7.00
C GLU A 5 -1.66 8.87 8.23
N GLU A 6 -2.51 9.25 9.17
CA GLU A 6 -2.77 8.45 10.37
C GLU A 6 -3.42 7.11 10.02
N ALA A 7 -4.38 7.13 9.10
CA ALA A 7 -5.02 5.90 8.64
C ALA A 7 -4.02 4.98 7.93
N ALA A 8 -3.16 5.54 7.10
CA ALA A 8 -2.13 4.77 6.41
C ALA A 8 -1.16 4.15 7.40
N GLN A 9 -0.74 4.90 8.42
CA GLN A 9 0.15 4.37 9.45
C GLN A 9 -0.52 3.23 10.22
N ALA A 10 -1.79 3.40 10.59
CA ALA A 10 -2.54 2.35 11.26
C ALA A 10 -2.67 1.10 10.38
N ALA A 11 -2.86 1.29 9.08
CA ALA A 11 -2.94 0.17 8.15
C ALA A 11 -1.62 -0.60 8.08
N VAL A 12 -0.51 0.12 7.98
CA VAL A 12 0.84 -0.50 7.96
C VAL A 12 1.08 -1.27 9.26
N ASP A 13 0.72 -0.66 10.40
CA ASP A 13 0.93 -1.29 11.70
C ASP A 13 0.08 -2.53 11.89
N SER A 14 -1.04 -2.66 11.17
CA SER A 14 -1.96 -3.78 11.29
C SER A 14 -1.65 -4.93 10.34
N ILE A 15 -0.63 -4.80 9.49
CA ILE A 15 -0.28 -5.86 8.54
C ILE A 15 0.23 -7.08 9.31
N PRO A 16 -0.26 -8.29 8.97
CA PRO A 16 0.18 -9.51 9.65
C PRO A 16 1.69 -9.71 9.55
N ASP A 17 2.28 -10.25 10.61
CA ASP A 17 3.73 -10.43 10.68
C ASP A 17 4.29 -11.28 9.54
N GLU A 18 3.50 -12.22 9.02
CA GLU A 18 3.95 -13.07 7.92
C GLU A 18 4.26 -12.29 6.64
N PHE A 19 3.70 -11.09 6.50
CA PHE A 19 3.95 -10.24 5.33
C PHE A 19 5.01 -9.17 5.58
N ARG A 20 5.45 -8.97 6.82
CA ARG A 20 6.43 -7.93 7.12
C ARG A 20 7.78 -8.09 6.42
N PRO A 21 8.30 -9.30 6.20
CA PRO A 21 9.56 -9.43 5.47
C PRO A 21 9.52 -8.85 4.06
N TYR A 22 8.35 -8.84 3.43
CA TYR A 22 8.20 -8.27 2.09
C TYR A 22 8.22 -6.74 2.10
N LEU A 23 8.09 -6.12 3.28
CA LEU A 23 7.99 -4.67 3.43
C LEU A 23 9.20 -4.05 4.10
N GLU A 24 10.16 -4.84 4.54
CA GLU A 24 11.31 -4.35 5.33
C GLU A 24 12.10 -3.25 4.63
N ASN A 25 12.18 -3.31 3.31
CA ASN A 25 12.96 -2.34 2.55
C ASN A 25 12.05 -1.51 1.64
N THR A 26 10.83 -1.25 2.10
CA THR A 26 9.83 -0.54 1.32
C THR A 26 9.51 0.81 1.93
N VAL A 27 9.48 1.84 1.10
CA VAL A 27 9.07 3.19 1.48
C VAL A 27 7.63 3.39 1.04
N PHE A 28 6.81 3.99 1.90
CA PHE A 28 5.42 4.32 1.58
C PHE A 28 5.31 5.80 1.27
N ILE A 29 4.73 6.11 0.11
CA ILE A 29 4.56 7.49 -0.36
C ILE A 29 3.08 7.76 -0.52
N ILE A 30 2.63 8.94 -0.10
CA ILE A 30 1.24 9.35 -0.24
C ILE A 30 1.15 10.42 -1.31
N GLU A 31 0.30 10.18 -2.31
CA GLU A 31 0.01 11.14 -3.36
C GLU A 31 -1.49 11.45 -3.34
N GLU A 32 -1.86 12.63 -3.85
CA GLU A 32 -3.24 13.06 -3.86
C GLU A 32 -4.13 12.17 -4.73
N GLY A 33 -3.69 11.89 -5.94
CA GLY A 33 -4.44 11.03 -6.85
C GLY A 33 -3.62 10.66 -8.06
N SER A 34 -4.13 9.72 -8.83
CA SER A 34 -3.51 9.23 -10.04
C SER A 34 -4.39 9.56 -11.25
N PRO A 35 -3.80 9.86 -12.43
CA PRO A 35 -4.59 10.11 -13.64
C PRO A 35 -5.48 8.92 -14.03
N GLU A 36 -5.08 7.71 -13.70
CA GLU A 36 -5.85 6.51 -14.01
C GLU A 36 -6.80 6.10 -12.90
N GLY A 37 -6.86 6.85 -11.80
CA GLY A 37 -7.72 6.48 -10.69
C GLY A 37 -7.23 5.30 -9.87
N LEU A 38 -5.94 5.04 -9.90
CA LEU A 38 -5.35 3.94 -9.13
C LEU A 38 -5.46 4.18 -7.63
N MET A 39 -5.58 3.11 -6.86
CA MET A 39 -5.52 3.19 -5.40
C MET A 39 -4.08 3.09 -4.90
N GLY A 40 -3.23 2.31 -5.57
CA GLY A 40 -1.85 2.16 -5.19
C GLY A 40 -0.98 1.75 -6.35
N LEU A 41 0.32 1.87 -6.17
CA LEU A 41 1.31 1.48 -7.17
C LEU A 41 2.56 0.99 -6.47
N TYR A 42 2.96 -0.23 -6.79
CA TYR A 42 4.21 -0.79 -6.31
C TYR A 42 5.29 -0.55 -7.35
N GLU A 43 6.38 0.08 -6.94
CA GLU A 43 7.55 0.27 -7.77
C GLU A 43 8.75 -0.31 -7.04
N GLY A 44 9.39 -1.25 -7.67
CA GLY A 44 10.50 -1.89 -7.02
C GLY A 44 11.32 -2.67 -8.01
N ALA A 45 11.86 -3.75 -7.51
CA ALA A 45 12.62 -4.66 -8.31
C ALA A 45 13.92 -4.06 -8.83
N THR A 46 14.30 -4.54 -9.98
CA THR A 46 15.63 -4.36 -10.51
C THR A 46 16.01 -2.90 -10.75
N ALA A 47 15.09 -2.12 -11.30
CA ALA A 47 15.38 -0.74 -11.68
C ALA A 47 15.78 0.12 -10.48
N LEU A 48 15.00 0.03 -9.39
CA LEU A 48 15.30 0.82 -8.19
C LEU A 48 16.51 0.27 -7.45
N ALA A 49 16.66 -1.06 -7.44
CA ALA A 49 17.80 -1.69 -6.79
C ALA A 49 19.12 -1.29 -7.47
N ASP A 50 19.12 -1.21 -8.79
CA ASP A 50 20.29 -0.80 -9.56
C ASP A 50 20.70 0.64 -9.27
N LEU A 51 19.73 1.47 -8.84
CA LEU A 51 20.00 2.84 -8.45
C LEU A 51 20.31 2.98 -6.95
N GLY A 52 20.31 1.86 -6.22
CA GLY A 52 20.53 1.87 -4.78
C GLY A 52 19.35 2.41 -3.99
N MET A 53 18.16 2.43 -4.59
CA MET A 53 16.96 2.96 -3.96
C MET A 53 16.10 1.84 -3.39
N PRO A 54 15.36 2.10 -2.28
CA PRO A 54 14.45 1.10 -1.75
C PRO A 54 13.22 0.92 -2.63
N GLU A 55 12.52 -0.18 -2.45
CA GLU A 55 11.24 -0.39 -3.11
C GLU A 55 10.23 0.61 -2.56
N ARG A 56 9.19 0.89 -3.36
CA ARG A 56 8.27 1.97 -3.04
C ARG A 56 6.83 1.56 -3.35
N ILE A 57 5.94 1.85 -2.39
CA ILE A 57 4.50 1.73 -2.61
C ILE A 57 3.90 3.12 -2.49
N THR A 58 3.25 3.57 -3.54
CA THR A 58 2.53 4.84 -3.54
C THR A 58 1.06 4.57 -3.22
N LEU A 59 0.52 5.32 -2.27
CA LEU A 59 -0.89 5.23 -1.88
C LEU A 59 -1.59 6.51 -2.35
N TYR A 60 -2.66 6.35 -3.12
CA TYR A 60 -3.40 7.48 -3.67
C TYR A 60 -4.58 7.82 -2.78
N LYS A 61 -4.48 8.96 -2.12
CA LYS A 61 -5.43 9.39 -1.10
C LYS A 61 -6.87 9.48 -1.60
N ARG A 62 -7.07 10.14 -2.75
CA ARG A 62 -8.43 10.41 -3.25
C ARG A 62 -9.23 9.13 -3.49
N ALA A 63 -8.61 8.14 -4.14
CA ALA A 63 -9.29 6.88 -4.44
C ALA A 63 -9.71 6.15 -3.16
N HIS A 64 -8.86 6.19 -2.13
CA HIS A 64 -9.19 5.56 -0.86
C HIS A 64 -10.29 6.29 -0.13
N GLU A 65 -10.27 7.62 -0.15
CA GLU A 65 -11.30 8.42 0.50
C GLU A 65 -12.65 8.23 -0.17
N GLU A 66 -12.68 8.13 -1.48
CA GLU A 66 -13.91 7.88 -2.23
C GLU A 66 -14.50 6.50 -1.95
N ALA A 67 -13.66 5.54 -1.59
CA ALA A 67 -14.08 4.17 -1.31
C ALA A 67 -14.47 3.95 0.16
N SER A 68 -14.36 4.98 1.01
CA SER A 68 -14.51 4.82 2.45
C SER A 68 -15.45 5.89 3.02
N ASP A 69 -16.33 5.48 3.93
CA ASP A 69 -17.23 6.39 4.63
C ASP A 69 -16.76 6.71 6.04
N THR A 70 -15.93 5.84 6.63
CA THR A 70 -15.44 6.00 8.00
C THR A 70 -13.93 5.85 8.04
N VAL A 71 -13.32 6.28 9.14
CA VAL A 71 -11.87 6.09 9.34
C VAL A 71 -11.52 4.61 9.38
N ASP A 72 -12.35 3.79 10.01
CA ASP A 72 -12.09 2.35 10.07
C ASP A 72 -12.10 1.72 8.68
N GLU A 73 -13.03 2.15 7.82
CA GLU A 73 -13.07 1.70 6.44
C GLU A 73 -11.84 2.18 5.67
N LEU A 74 -11.41 3.40 5.93
CA LEU A 74 -10.23 3.96 5.29
C LEU A 74 -8.99 3.13 5.62
N VAL A 75 -8.82 2.79 6.90
CA VAL A 75 -7.70 1.93 7.34
C VAL A 75 -7.76 0.58 6.63
N ALA A 76 -8.95 -0.03 6.58
CA ALA A 76 -9.13 -1.33 5.94
C ALA A 76 -8.82 -1.28 4.44
N GLU A 77 -9.24 -0.21 3.76
CA GLU A 77 -8.98 -0.07 2.32
C GLU A 77 -7.50 0.15 2.03
N VAL A 78 -6.82 0.95 2.84
CA VAL A 78 -5.38 1.16 2.68
C VAL A 78 -4.62 -0.14 2.91
N ARG A 79 -4.98 -0.89 3.95
CA ARG A 79 -4.37 -2.20 4.22
C ARG A 79 -4.57 -3.15 3.05
N ARG A 80 -5.78 -3.20 2.50
CA ARG A 80 -6.08 -4.04 1.34
C ARG A 80 -5.20 -3.66 0.15
N THR A 81 -5.05 -2.37 -0.12
CA THR A 81 -4.21 -1.89 -1.21
C THR A 81 -2.77 -2.35 -1.05
N ILE A 82 -2.21 -2.18 0.16
CA ILE A 82 -0.82 -2.58 0.41
C ILE A 82 -0.65 -4.08 0.18
N LEU A 83 -1.52 -4.90 0.76
CA LEU A 83 -1.43 -6.35 0.62
C LEU A 83 -1.64 -6.80 -0.81
N HIS A 84 -2.53 -6.13 -1.54
CA HIS A 84 -2.81 -6.45 -2.93
C HIS A 84 -1.58 -6.17 -3.80
N GLU A 85 -0.94 -5.01 -3.63
CA GLU A 85 0.24 -4.65 -4.40
C GLU A 85 1.42 -5.59 -4.08
N VAL A 86 1.63 -5.87 -2.81
CA VAL A 86 2.67 -6.81 -2.38
C VAL A 86 2.38 -8.21 -2.95
N GLY A 87 1.13 -8.64 -2.88
CA GLY A 87 0.73 -9.94 -3.38
C GLY A 87 1.01 -10.10 -4.87
N HIS A 88 0.63 -9.09 -5.65
CA HIS A 88 0.88 -9.12 -7.10
C HIS A 88 2.36 -9.15 -7.41
N HIS A 89 3.14 -8.33 -6.72
CA HIS A 89 4.57 -8.23 -6.97
C HIS A 89 5.29 -9.55 -6.67
N PHE A 90 4.89 -10.25 -5.61
CA PHE A 90 5.51 -11.50 -5.20
C PHE A 90 4.77 -12.74 -5.71
N GLY A 91 3.82 -12.55 -6.62
CA GLY A 91 3.14 -13.66 -7.26
C GLY A 91 2.17 -14.43 -6.38
N MET A 92 1.64 -13.80 -5.34
CA MET A 92 0.66 -14.43 -4.46
C MET A 92 -0.73 -14.42 -5.09
N ASP A 93 -1.46 -15.52 -4.93
CA ASP A 93 -2.85 -15.58 -5.34
C ASP A 93 -3.72 -14.85 -4.33
N GLU A 94 -4.91 -14.42 -4.73
CA GLU A 94 -5.83 -13.73 -3.83
C GLU A 94 -6.19 -14.59 -2.62
N ASP A 95 -6.22 -15.91 -2.78
CA ASP A 95 -6.49 -16.84 -1.68
C ASP A 95 -5.41 -16.82 -0.60
N GLU A 96 -4.23 -16.35 -0.93
CA GLU A 96 -3.11 -16.27 0.00
C GLU A 96 -3.09 -14.96 0.78
N LEU A 97 -3.94 -14.01 0.40
CA LEU A 97 -3.99 -12.68 1.03
C LEU A 97 -5.09 -12.66 2.08
N PRO A 98 -4.87 -11.97 3.22
CA PRO A 98 -5.78 -12.03 4.36
C PRO A 98 -6.96 -11.05 4.26
N TYR A 99 -7.51 -10.87 3.08
CA TYR A 99 -8.67 -9.98 2.92
C TYR A 99 -9.68 -10.52 1.93
#